data_7a34a1d274ecfdd858b3220a81d89e51
#
_entry.id   7a34a1d274ecfdd858b3220a81d89e51
#
_cell.length_a   1.000
_cell.length_b   1.000
_cell.length_c   1.000
_cell.angle_alpha   90.00
_cell.angle_beta   90.00
_cell.angle_gamma   90.00
#
_symmetry.space_group_name_H-M   'P 1'
#
loop_
_entity.id
_entity.type
_entity.pdbx_description
1 polymer ?
#
loop_
_entity_poly.entity_id
_entity_poly.type
_entity_poly.pdbx_seq_one_letter_code
_entity_poly.pdbx_strand_id
1 'polypeptide(L)'
;MTKRFRKAILCVAIGCAMALAFAMTGCSTDSTYEPETKTPQVQSPTIKEAGVLRVGVNTGRAPLAGMSGNKIVGIDVDVAAAIADSLGLKLSIVDTGSDPEGALKDGSVDIVLGIDKSSTDGSFWKSDSYLPTGIALFAMSENAAVPTATTGAKFAAQVSSTSAWAVMNEFGDTSLTSTSSPKEAFAALSSGQVQYVAADAVIGKYYANGSNINASIIALMQQPSGYCVGVLDSNSDLKTAIANAVSSLNSNGVMSVIQSKWLGGSMDLSSVKLTAGATSGAKAKSDSTTNGTTSTDATSAGASAQGATSTDTTSGGASTAGSNAVKAS
;
A
#
# COMPACT_ATOMS: atom_id res chain seq x y z
N MET A 1 67.98 -25.14 -45.75
CA MET A 1 66.92 -25.49 -44.83
C MET A 1 66.46 -26.90 -45.15
N THR A 2 66.84 -27.85 -44.36
CA THR A 2 66.72 -29.29 -44.66
C THR A 2 65.26 -29.77 -44.54
N LYS A 3 64.89 -30.75 -45.38
CA LYS A 3 63.52 -31.35 -45.43
C LYS A 3 62.97 -31.82 -44.04
N ARG A 4 63.84 -31.99 -43.07
CA ARG A 4 63.48 -32.32 -41.68
C ARG A 4 62.81 -31.17 -40.90
N PHE A 5 63.25 -29.91 -41.16
CA PHE A 5 62.72 -28.72 -40.53
C PHE A 5 61.31 -28.39 -41.05
N ARG A 6 61.07 -28.62 -42.34
CA ARG A 6 59.69 -28.45 -42.91
C ARG A 6 58.68 -29.46 -42.40
N LYS A 7 59.08 -30.69 -42.12
CA LYS A 7 58.19 -31.71 -41.48
C LYS A 7 57.88 -31.41 -40.01
N ALA A 8 58.86 -30.86 -39.25
CA ALA A 8 58.60 -30.50 -37.88
C ALA A 8 57.66 -29.29 -37.78
N ILE A 9 57.77 -28.29 -38.63
CA ILE A 9 56.84 -27.13 -38.68
C ILE A 9 55.44 -27.57 -39.11
N LEU A 10 55.31 -28.50 -40.01
CA LEU A 10 54.01 -29.02 -40.47
C LEU A 10 53.29 -29.83 -39.37
N CYS A 11 54.03 -30.60 -38.59
CA CYS A 11 53.47 -31.36 -37.44
C CYS A 11 53.02 -30.46 -36.30
N VAL A 12 53.74 -29.36 -36.03
CA VAL A 12 53.37 -28.35 -34.99
C VAL A 12 52.14 -27.57 -35.46
N ALA A 13 52.04 -27.19 -36.74
CA ALA A 13 50.88 -26.50 -37.26
C ALA A 13 49.61 -27.33 -37.26
N ILE A 14 49.71 -28.65 -37.55
CA ILE A 14 48.57 -29.57 -37.50
C ILE A 14 48.17 -29.85 -36.03
N GLY A 15 49.12 -29.95 -35.12
CA GLY A 15 48.85 -30.10 -33.67
C GLY A 15 48.13 -28.91 -33.06
N CYS A 16 48.52 -27.68 -33.45
CA CYS A 16 47.84 -26.47 -32.99
C CYS A 16 46.44 -26.27 -33.60
N ALA A 17 46.25 -26.73 -34.87
CA ALA A 17 44.92 -26.66 -35.51
C ALA A 17 43.92 -27.68 -34.86
N MET A 18 44.40 -28.83 -34.42
CA MET A 18 43.53 -29.77 -33.68
C MET A 18 43.25 -29.34 -32.24
N ALA A 19 44.15 -28.65 -31.59
CA ALA A 19 43.94 -28.09 -30.23
C ALA A 19 42.92 -26.94 -30.25
N LEU A 20 42.86 -26.15 -31.34
CA LEU A 20 41.86 -25.08 -31.47
C LEU A 20 40.45 -25.60 -31.82
N ALA A 21 40.31 -26.79 -32.44
CA ALA A 21 39.03 -27.36 -32.74
C ALA A 21 38.31 -27.95 -31.52
N PHE A 22 39.04 -28.32 -30.45
CA PHE A 22 38.46 -28.77 -29.19
C PHE A 22 38.04 -27.64 -28.23
N ALA A 23 38.45 -26.39 -28.48
CA ALA A 23 38.07 -25.24 -27.64
C ALA A 23 36.71 -24.63 -28.02
N MET A 24 36.04 -25.10 -29.08
CA MET A 24 34.72 -24.59 -29.51
C MET A 24 33.54 -25.53 -29.18
N THR A 25 33.75 -26.62 -28.43
CA THR A 25 32.65 -27.38 -27.82
C THR A 25 32.33 -26.83 -26.44
N GLY A 26 32.32 -25.46 -26.30
CA GLY A 26 31.81 -24.78 -25.15
C GLY A 26 30.31 -24.72 -25.24
N CYS A 27 29.65 -25.54 -24.44
CA CYS A 27 28.32 -25.34 -23.84
C CYS A 27 27.27 -24.65 -24.71
N SER A 28 26.67 -25.34 -25.62
CA SER A 28 25.25 -25.14 -25.93
C SER A 28 24.46 -26.31 -25.32
N THR A 29 24.43 -26.38 -24.01
CA THR A 29 23.22 -26.92 -23.37
C THR A 29 22.25 -25.74 -23.41
N ASP A 30 21.45 -25.67 -24.46
CA ASP A 30 20.14 -25.06 -24.38
C ASP A 30 19.34 -25.90 -23.35
N SER A 31 19.69 -25.71 -22.08
CA SER A 31 18.76 -26.06 -21.03
C SER A 31 17.70 -24.95 -21.10
N THR A 32 16.73 -25.16 -21.97
CA THR A 32 15.47 -24.41 -21.90
C THR A 32 15.01 -24.58 -20.47
N TYR A 33 15.14 -23.54 -19.66
CA TYR A 33 14.59 -23.54 -18.32
C TYR A 33 13.08 -23.68 -18.48
N GLU A 34 12.55 -24.89 -18.25
CA GLU A 34 11.13 -25.10 -18.11
C GLU A 34 10.79 -24.86 -16.64
N PRO A 35 10.02 -23.82 -16.32
CA PRO A 35 9.55 -23.60 -14.95
C PRO A 35 8.82 -24.86 -14.47
N GLU A 36 9.13 -25.28 -13.24
CA GLU A 36 8.45 -26.41 -12.62
C GLU A 36 6.94 -26.14 -12.57
N THR A 37 6.16 -27.03 -13.19
CA THR A 37 4.69 -26.93 -13.19
C THR A 37 4.18 -27.42 -11.83
N LYS A 38 3.76 -26.48 -10.99
CA LYS A 38 3.14 -26.77 -9.69
C LYS A 38 1.69 -27.19 -9.89
N THR A 39 1.23 -28.16 -9.09
CA THR A 39 -0.18 -28.54 -9.07
C THR A 39 -0.99 -27.43 -8.38
N PRO A 40 -2.06 -26.90 -8.99
CA PRO A 40 -2.94 -25.91 -8.37
C PRO A 40 -3.54 -26.41 -7.05
N GLN A 41 -3.37 -25.64 -5.98
CA GLN A 41 -3.93 -25.93 -4.65
C GLN A 41 -5.39 -25.53 -4.53
N VAL A 42 -5.87 -24.61 -5.37
CA VAL A 42 -7.26 -24.20 -5.47
C VAL A 42 -7.73 -24.25 -6.92
N GLN A 43 -9.00 -24.59 -7.12
CA GLN A 43 -9.60 -24.76 -8.44
C GLN A 43 -10.97 -24.08 -8.50
N SER A 44 -11.57 -24.02 -9.69
CA SER A 44 -12.97 -23.58 -9.83
C SER A 44 -13.89 -24.55 -9.05
N PRO A 45 -14.89 -24.04 -8.30
CA PRO A 45 -15.40 -22.68 -8.28
C PRO A 45 -14.73 -21.77 -7.23
N THR A 46 -13.72 -22.23 -6.46
CA THR A 46 -13.01 -21.42 -5.44
C THR A 46 -12.34 -20.19 -6.06
N ILE A 47 -11.80 -20.34 -7.28
CA ILE A 47 -11.36 -19.24 -8.15
C ILE A 47 -12.20 -19.28 -9.43
N LYS A 48 -12.46 -18.13 -10.05
CA LYS A 48 -13.38 -18.05 -11.20
C LYS A 48 -12.78 -18.67 -12.46
N GLU A 49 -11.50 -18.46 -12.71
CA GLU A 49 -10.78 -18.97 -13.87
C GLU A 49 -9.83 -20.10 -13.47
N ALA A 50 -10.01 -21.29 -14.05
CA ALA A 50 -9.19 -22.44 -13.71
C ALA A 50 -7.69 -22.18 -13.97
N GLY A 51 -6.87 -22.36 -12.94
CA GLY A 51 -5.42 -22.19 -13.01
C GLY A 51 -4.94 -20.73 -13.01
N VAL A 52 -5.82 -19.72 -12.83
CA VAL A 52 -5.47 -18.30 -12.82
C VAL A 52 -6.00 -17.63 -11.55
N LEU A 53 -5.11 -17.00 -10.79
CA LEU A 53 -5.47 -16.11 -9.67
C LEU A 53 -5.61 -14.69 -10.20
N ARG A 54 -6.82 -14.11 -10.14
CA ARG A 54 -7.09 -12.75 -10.56
C ARG A 54 -7.02 -11.84 -9.34
N VAL A 55 -6.11 -10.89 -9.38
CA VAL A 55 -5.75 -10.05 -8.22
C VAL A 55 -6.02 -8.59 -8.51
N GLY A 56 -6.85 -7.97 -7.68
CA GLY A 56 -7.14 -6.55 -7.72
C GLY A 56 -6.10 -5.73 -6.95
N VAL A 57 -5.63 -4.65 -7.56
CA VAL A 57 -4.73 -3.67 -6.95
C VAL A 57 -5.20 -2.25 -7.28
N ASN A 58 -4.74 -1.24 -6.54
CA ASN A 58 -5.00 0.17 -6.84
C ASN A 58 -3.72 0.81 -7.38
N THR A 59 -3.69 1.07 -8.69
CA THR A 59 -2.51 1.64 -9.38
C THR A 59 -2.22 3.11 -9.03
N GLY A 60 -3.12 3.78 -8.34
CA GLY A 60 -2.91 5.14 -7.80
C GLY A 60 -2.09 5.19 -6.50
N ARG A 61 -1.59 4.05 -5.99
CA ARG A 61 -0.95 3.96 -4.66
C ARG A 61 0.50 3.45 -4.72
N ALA A 62 1.34 4.05 -5.56
CA ALA A 62 2.76 3.71 -5.55
C ALA A 62 3.40 3.95 -4.15
N PRO A 63 4.25 3.04 -3.66
CA PRO A 63 4.85 1.87 -4.31
C PRO A 63 4.05 0.56 -4.20
N LEU A 64 2.86 0.57 -3.58
CA LEU A 64 2.04 -0.63 -3.46
C LEU A 64 1.69 -1.16 -4.86
N ALA A 65 1.04 -0.33 -5.68
CA ALA A 65 0.88 -0.59 -7.10
C ALA A 65 0.94 0.72 -7.89
N GLY A 66 1.45 0.67 -9.11
CA GLY A 66 1.55 1.81 -10.02
C GLY A 66 1.82 1.37 -11.44
N MET A 67 1.71 2.31 -12.37
CA MET A 67 2.01 2.06 -13.79
C MET A 67 3.48 2.32 -14.11
N SER A 68 4.11 1.39 -14.84
CA SER A 68 5.42 1.58 -15.45
C SER A 68 5.30 1.23 -16.94
N GLY A 69 5.18 2.26 -17.77
CA GLY A 69 4.72 2.06 -19.15
C GLY A 69 3.33 1.44 -19.17
N ASN A 70 3.18 0.29 -19.84
CA ASN A 70 1.92 -0.43 -19.95
C ASN A 70 1.81 -1.60 -18.93
N LYS A 71 2.68 -1.65 -17.92
CA LYS A 71 2.69 -2.72 -16.93
C LYS A 71 2.33 -2.18 -15.55
N ILE A 72 1.52 -2.92 -14.82
CA ILE A 72 1.29 -2.69 -13.39
C ILE A 72 2.47 -3.30 -12.64
N VAL A 73 3.11 -2.52 -11.77
CA VAL A 73 4.26 -2.91 -10.95
C VAL A 73 4.07 -2.41 -9.52
N GLY A 74 4.73 -3.03 -8.56
CA GLY A 74 4.67 -2.59 -7.17
C GLY A 74 4.86 -3.72 -6.18
N ILE A 75 4.84 -3.37 -4.91
CA ILE A 75 4.94 -4.33 -3.80
C ILE A 75 3.81 -5.35 -3.87
N ASP A 76 2.57 -4.88 -4.08
CA ASP A 76 1.39 -5.74 -4.15
C ASP A 76 1.46 -6.71 -5.33
N VAL A 77 2.05 -6.27 -6.45
CA VAL A 77 2.25 -7.14 -7.63
C VAL A 77 3.25 -8.26 -7.33
N ASP A 78 4.38 -7.92 -6.67
CA ASP A 78 5.37 -8.93 -6.27
C ASP A 78 4.80 -9.90 -5.22
N VAL A 79 4.00 -9.40 -4.26
CA VAL A 79 3.29 -10.24 -3.27
C VAL A 79 2.26 -11.12 -3.95
N ALA A 80 1.47 -10.58 -4.89
CA ALA A 80 0.50 -11.35 -5.66
C ALA A 80 1.16 -12.47 -6.47
N ALA A 81 2.33 -12.18 -7.09
CA ALA A 81 3.11 -13.18 -7.82
C ALA A 81 3.58 -14.32 -6.91
N ALA A 82 4.08 -13.98 -5.72
CA ALA A 82 4.52 -14.96 -4.74
C ALA A 82 3.35 -15.83 -4.19
N ILE A 83 2.17 -15.21 -3.95
CA ILE A 83 0.94 -15.94 -3.58
C ILE A 83 0.51 -16.89 -4.71
N ALA A 84 0.42 -16.40 -5.94
CA ALA A 84 0.01 -17.21 -7.09
C ALA A 84 0.97 -18.38 -7.31
N ASP A 85 2.29 -18.14 -7.23
CA ASP A 85 3.30 -19.20 -7.33
C ASP A 85 3.17 -20.23 -6.21
N SER A 86 2.95 -19.79 -4.96
CA SER A 86 2.75 -20.72 -3.84
C SER A 86 1.51 -21.60 -4.00
N LEU A 87 0.47 -21.10 -4.67
CA LEU A 87 -0.76 -21.83 -4.96
C LEU A 87 -0.72 -22.62 -6.26
N GLY A 88 0.38 -22.58 -7.03
CA GLY A 88 0.50 -23.23 -8.33
C GLY A 88 -0.38 -22.62 -9.42
N LEU A 89 -0.65 -21.31 -9.35
CA LEU A 89 -1.54 -20.57 -10.24
C LEU A 89 -0.76 -19.57 -11.09
N LYS A 90 -1.28 -19.29 -12.29
CA LYS A 90 -0.88 -18.12 -13.08
C LYS A 90 -1.46 -16.86 -12.43
N LEU A 91 -0.76 -15.74 -12.58
CA LEU A 91 -1.20 -14.45 -12.07
C LEU A 91 -1.86 -13.60 -13.15
N SER A 92 -3.00 -12.98 -12.81
CA SER A 92 -3.63 -11.93 -13.59
C SER A 92 -3.87 -10.72 -12.69
N ILE A 93 -3.28 -9.57 -13.02
CA ILE A 93 -3.44 -8.33 -12.24
C ILE A 93 -4.49 -7.44 -12.89
N VAL A 94 -5.41 -6.93 -12.08
CA VAL A 94 -6.49 -6.03 -12.49
C VAL A 94 -6.38 -4.74 -11.67
N ASP A 95 -6.44 -3.59 -12.33
CA ASP A 95 -6.58 -2.32 -11.61
C ASP A 95 -8.04 -2.14 -11.19
N THR A 96 -8.28 -2.16 -9.89
CA THR A 96 -9.61 -1.94 -9.30
C THR A 96 -9.82 -0.49 -8.82
N GLY A 97 -8.81 0.35 -8.99
CA GLY A 97 -8.84 1.71 -8.48
C GLY A 97 -9.14 1.76 -6.98
N SER A 98 -10.11 2.58 -6.59
CA SER A 98 -10.53 2.76 -5.19
C SER A 98 -11.72 1.87 -4.76
N ASP A 99 -12.17 0.95 -5.62
CA ASP A 99 -13.31 0.06 -5.32
C ASP A 99 -12.93 -1.43 -5.31
N PRO A 100 -12.13 -1.88 -4.34
CA PRO A 100 -11.77 -3.29 -4.21
C PRO A 100 -12.96 -4.17 -3.84
N GLU A 101 -13.94 -3.64 -3.10
CA GLU A 101 -15.12 -4.39 -2.67
C GLU A 101 -16.06 -4.68 -3.85
N GLY A 102 -16.30 -3.69 -4.72
CA GLY A 102 -17.09 -3.87 -5.95
C GLY A 102 -16.47 -4.94 -6.83
N ALA A 103 -15.16 -4.88 -7.06
CA ALA A 103 -14.42 -5.85 -7.86
C ALA A 103 -14.46 -7.29 -7.31
N LEU A 104 -14.48 -7.46 -5.99
CA LEU A 104 -14.68 -8.77 -5.36
C LEU A 104 -16.13 -9.26 -5.55
N LYS A 105 -17.13 -8.38 -5.35
CA LYS A 105 -18.57 -8.73 -5.41
C LYS A 105 -19.03 -9.07 -6.82
N ASP A 106 -18.55 -8.34 -7.83
CA ASP A 106 -18.89 -8.62 -9.24
C ASP A 106 -18.08 -9.79 -9.83
N GLY A 107 -17.07 -10.25 -9.07
CA GLY A 107 -16.22 -11.36 -9.45
C GLY A 107 -15.26 -11.03 -10.60
N SER A 108 -14.89 -9.77 -10.79
CA SER A 108 -13.80 -9.37 -11.71
C SER A 108 -12.44 -9.81 -11.19
N VAL A 109 -12.30 -9.95 -9.87
CA VAL A 109 -11.11 -10.45 -9.18
C VAL A 109 -11.47 -11.53 -8.16
N ASP A 110 -10.51 -12.37 -7.80
CA ASP A 110 -10.66 -13.40 -6.77
C ASP A 110 -10.20 -12.90 -5.40
N ILE A 111 -9.16 -12.04 -5.38
CA ILE A 111 -8.61 -11.40 -4.19
C ILE A 111 -8.23 -9.95 -4.51
N VAL A 112 -8.06 -9.13 -3.46
CA VAL A 112 -7.54 -7.76 -3.55
C VAL A 112 -6.39 -7.56 -2.60
N LEU A 113 -5.38 -6.76 -2.98
CA LEU A 113 -4.23 -6.42 -2.16
C LEU A 113 -4.21 -4.92 -1.81
N GLY A 114 -3.29 -4.52 -0.93
CA GLY A 114 -3.13 -3.12 -0.51
C GLY A 114 -4.23 -2.62 0.42
N ILE A 115 -4.94 -3.53 1.08
CA ILE A 115 -5.99 -3.19 2.04
C ILE A 115 -5.35 -2.93 3.40
N ASP A 116 -5.59 -1.77 3.98
CA ASP A 116 -5.17 -1.49 5.36
C ASP A 116 -6.04 -2.34 6.32
N LYS A 117 -5.38 -3.16 7.15
CA LYS A 117 -6.05 -4.04 8.11
C LYS A 117 -6.88 -3.26 9.13
N SER A 118 -6.47 -2.04 9.48
CA SER A 118 -7.20 -1.15 10.40
C SER A 118 -8.41 -0.46 9.77
N SER A 119 -8.51 -0.42 8.44
CA SER A 119 -9.67 0.18 7.77
C SER A 119 -10.93 -0.59 8.10
N THR A 120 -12.00 0.13 8.39
CA THR A 120 -13.36 -0.42 8.54
C THR A 120 -14.12 -0.48 7.21
N ASP A 121 -13.50 -0.01 6.13
CA ASP A 121 -14.09 -0.02 4.80
C ASP A 121 -14.12 -1.46 4.25
N GLY A 122 -15.23 -1.80 3.62
CA GLY A 122 -15.46 -3.08 2.94
C GLY A 122 -15.97 -4.20 3.84
N SER A 123 -16.88 -4.99 3.27
CA SER A 123 -17.49 -6.17 3.90
C SER A 123 -16.87 -7.43 3.32
N PHE A 124 -15.59 -7.65 3.57
CA PHE A 124 -14.84 -8.83 3.14
C PHE A 124 -13.80 -9.22 4.20
N TRP A 125 -13.42 -10.48 4.19
CA TRP A 125 -12.39 -10.99 5.08
C TRP A 125 -11.01 -10.41 4.73
N LYS A 126 -10.21 -10.14 5.77
CA LYS A 126 -8.85 -9.61 5.68
C LYS A 126 -7.86 -10.62 6.28
N SER A 127 -6.81 -10.94 5.55
CA SER A 127 -5.74 -11.82 6.01
C SER A 127 -4.91 -11.20 7.14
N ASP A 128 -3.92 -11.93 7.64
CA ASP A 128 -2.81 -11.31 8.34
C ASP A 128 -2.04 -10.37 7.41
N SER A 129 -1.36 -9.39 8.02
CA SER A 129 -0.62 -8.39 7.27
C SER A 129 0.63 -9.00 6.63
N TYR A 130 0.89 -8.64 5.37
CA TYR A 130 2.14 -8.97 4.69
C TYR A 130 3.17 -7.82 4.77
N LEU A 131 2.74 -6.59 5.05
CA LEU A 131 3.61 -5.43 5.12
C LEU A 131 3.13 -4.48 6.22
N PRO A 132 3.98 -4.13 7.22
CA PRO A 132 3.59 -3.19 8.27
C PRO A 132 3.41 -1.79 7.69
N THR A 133 2.47 -1.02 8.24
CA THR A 133 2.25 0.38 7.91
C THR A 133 1.65 1.17 9.07
N GLY A 134 1.52 2.48 8.89
CA GLY A 134 0.95 3.44 9.81
C GLY A 134 1.31 4.86 9.38
N ILE A 135 0.71 5.88 9.99
CA ILE A 135 1.11 7.26 9.76
C ILE A 135 2.41 7.50 10.53
N ALA A 136 3.52 7.69 9.81
CA ALA A 136 4.85 7.82 10.37
C ALA A 136 5.37 9.26 10.27
N LEU A 137 6.13 9.68 11.28
CA LEU A 137 6.95 10.88 11.25
C LEU A 137 8.37 10.52 10.85
N PHE A 138 8.85 11.16 9.80
CA PHE A 138 10.21 11.05 9.28
C PHE A 138 11.01 12.29 9.67
N ALA A 139 12.28 12.09 10.04
CA ALA A 139 13.25 13.15 10.30
C ALA A 139 14.61 12.80 9.68
N MET A 140 15.47 13.80 9.47
CA MET A 140 16.82 13.60 8.92
C MET A 140 17.76 12.86 9.89
N SER A 141 17.41 12.78 11.16
CA SER A 141 18.18 12.04 12.18
C SER A 141 17.29 11.02 12.87
N GLU A 142 17.77 9.79 13.01
CA GLU A 142 17.10 8.73 13.78
C GLU A 142 16.94 9.08 15.26
N ASN A 143 17.82 9.95 15.79
CA ASN A 143 17.79 10.44 17.17
C ASN A 143 17.02 11.76 17.32
N ALA A 144 16.27 12.20 16.30
CA ALA A 144 15.44 13.38 16.40
C ALA A 144 14.39 13.21 17.52
N ALA A 145 14.15 14.27 18.26
CA ALA A 145 13.14 14.27 19.31
C ALA A 145 11.75 14.03 18.71
N VAL A 146 10.93 13.23 19.39
CA VAL A 146 9.52 13.12 19.03
C VAL A 146 8.85 14.46 19.38
N PRO A 147 8.22 15.14 18.41
CA PRO A 147 7.62 16.45 18.66
C PRO A 147 6.40 16.33 19.58
N THR A 148 6.13 17.42 20.31
CA THR A 148 4.92 17.61 21.10
C THR A 148 4.15 18.83 20.58
N ALA A 149 2.88 18.97 20.91
CA ALA A 149 2.05 20.10 20.47
C ALA A 149 2.64 21.48 20.84
N THR A 150 3.49 21.54 21.87
CA THR A 150 4.11 22.77 22.37
C THR A 150 5.47 23.10 21.76
N THR A 151 6.06 22.20 20.96
CA THR A 151 7.44 22.41 20.43
C THR A 151 7.52 23.40 19.28
N GLY A 152 6.39 23.82 18.68
CA GLY A 152 6.38 24.70 17.50
C GLY A 152 7.03 24.06 16.26
N ALA A 153 7.08 22.73 16.22
CA ALA A 153 7.66 21.96 15.12
C ALA A 153 6.92 22.23 13.80
N LYS A 154 7.67 22.17 12.69
CA LYS A 154 7.14 22.32 11.34
C LYS A 154 7.16 20.96 10.62
N PHE A 155 6.05 20.65 9.98
CA PHE A 155 5.80 19.40 9.29
C PHE A 155 5.49 19.67 7.82
N ALA A 156 5.83 18.72 6.96
CA ALA A 156 5.27 18.63 5.61
C ALA A 156 4.49 17.33 5.46
N ALA A 157 3.41 17.39 4.71
CA ALA A 157 2.64 16.22 4.30
C ALA A 157 1.93 16.51 2.98
N GLN A 158 1.58 15.45 2.24
CA GLN A 158 0.78 15.59 1.03
C GLN A 158 -0.61 16.13 1.38
N VAL A 159 -1.06 17.13 0.64
CA VAL A 159 -2.40 17.73 0.78
C VAL A 159 -3.50 16.65 0.70
N SER A 160 -4.55 16.82 1.49
CA SER A 160 -5.70 15.91 1.54
C SER A 160 -5.37 14.44 1.89
N SER A 161 -4.19 14.19 2.49
CA SER A 161 -3.81 12.87 2.99
C SER A 161 -4.23 12.67 4.45
N THR A 162 -4.36 11.41 4.86
CA THR A 162 -4.57 11.05 6.27
C THR A 162 -3.42 11.54 7.16
N SER A 163 -2.21 11.59 6.62
CA SER A 163 -1.04 12.11 7.34
C SER A 163 -1.12 13.61 7.57
N ALA A 164 -1.62 14.39 6.60
CA ALA A 164 -1.86 15.82 6.77
C ALA A 164 -2.92 16.07 7.86
N TRP A 165 -4.01 15.30 7.83
CA TRP A 165 -5.05 15.37 8.87
C TRP A 165 -4.52 15.02 10.26
N ALA A 166 -3.67 14.01 10.38
CA ALA A 166 -3.06 13.64 11.66
C ALA A 166 -2.21 14.79 12.22
N VAL A 167 -1.40 15.46 11.38
CA VAL A 167 -0.60 16.62 11.79
C VAL A 167 -1.50 17.77 12.25
N MET A 168 -2.52 18.12 11.48
CA MET A 168 -3.44 19.21 11.84
C MET A 168 -4.14 18.93 13.17
N ASN A 169 -4.58 17.70 13.38
CA ASN A 169 -5.29 17.32 14.61
C ASN A 169 -4.39 17.35 15.85
N GLU A 170 -3.13 16.93 15.75
CA GLU A 170 -2.22 16.85 16.91
C GLU A 170 -1.43 18.14 17.14
N PHE A 171 -0.99 18.79 16.05
CA PHE A 171 -0.06 19.93 16.14
C PHE A 171 -0.64 21.28 15.66
N GLY A 172 -1.87 21.26 15.12
CA GLY A 172 -2.57 22.43 14.58
C GLY A 172 -2.20 22.77 13.14
N ASP A 173 -3.09 23.49 12.45
CA ASP A 173 -2.99 23.79 11.02
C ASP A 173 -1.74 24.61 10.66
N THR A 174 -1.32 25.52 11.55
CA THR A 174 -0.17 26.40 11.32
C THR A 174 1.18 25.69 11.37
N SER A 175 1.21 24.46 11.85
CA SER A 175 2.41 23.62 11.88
C SER A 175 2.67 22.91 10.55
N LEU A 176 1.64 22.78 9.69
CA LEU A 176 1.68 22.00 8.46
C LEU A 176 2.02 22.85 7.24
N THR A 177 2.99 22.41 6.47
CA THR A 177 3.25 22.79 5.09
C THR A 177 2.66 21.73 4.18
N SER A 178 1.55 22.03 3.51
CA SER A 178 0.94 21.13 2.54
C SER A 178 1.73 21.10 1.24
N THR A 179 2.00 19.91 0.72
CA THR A 179 2.73 19.67 -0.55
C THR A 179 1.84 18.92 -1.54
N SER A 180 2.11 19.03 -2.83
CA SER A 180 1.33 18.33 -3.86
C SER A 180 1.65 16.84 -3.91
N SER A 181 2.82 16.44 -3.43
CA SER A 181 3.30 15.05 -3.46
C SER A 181 4.18 14.71 -2.26
N PRO A 182 4.32 13.42 -1.90
CA PRO A 182 5.28 12.99 -0.90
C PRO A 182 6.72 13.36 -1.27
N LYS A 183 7.07 13.36 -2.55
CA LYS A 183 8.39 13.75 -3.03
C LYS A 183 8.74 15.19 -2.64
N GLU A 184 7.80 16.12 -2.80
CA GLU A 184 7.98 17.51 -2.39
C GLU A 184 8.09 17.64 -0.87
N ALA A 185 7.31 16.88 -0.11
CA ALA A 185 7.43 16.86 1.35
C ALA A 185 8.83 16.46 1.81
N PHE A 186 9.40 15.40 1.22
CA PHE A 186 10.77 14.98 1.52
C PHE A 186 11.83 15.97 1.01
N ALA A 187 11.60 16.68 -0.07
CA ALA A 187 12.46 17.77 -0.51
C ALA A 187 12.48 18.93 0.51
N ALA A 188 11.32 19.30 1.06
CA ALA A 188 11.22 20.29 2.13
C ALA A 188 11.96 19.85 3.41
N LEU A 189 11.92 18.56 3.76
CA LEU A 189 12.68 17.99 4.88
C LEU A 189 14.19 18.08 4.62
N SER A 190 14.62 17.66 3.45
CA SER A 190 16.05 17.66 3.06
C SER A 190 16.65 19.07 3.00
N SER A 191 15.86 20.07 2.61
CA SER A 191 16.29 21.48 2.58
C SER A 191 16.27 22.16 3.95
N GLY A 192 15.73 21.51 4.99
CA GLY A 192 15.55 22.07 6.32
C GLY A 192 14.39 23.08 6.44
N GLN A 193 13.53 23.16 5.42
CA GLN A 193 12.32 24.00 5.46
C GLN A 193 11.34 23.49 6.53
N VAL A 194 11.29 22.19 6.76
CA VAL A 194 10.53 21.54 7.83
C VAL A 194 11.45 20.60 8.61
N GLN A 195 11.09 20.29 9.86
CA GLN A 195 11.81 19.34 10.69
C GLN A 195 11.32 17.90 10.49
N TYR A 196 10.06 17.74 10.10
CA TYR A 196 9.42 16.43 10.00
C TYR A 196 8.58 16.32 8.73
N VAL A 197 8.50 15.09 8.22
CA VAL A 197 7.50 14.71 7.21
C VAL A 197 6.56 13.71 7.83
N ALA A 198 5.25 13.93 7.68
CA ALA A 198 4.23 12.95 8.00
C ALA A 198 3.77 12.26 6.72
N ALA A 199 3.89 10.94 6.68
CA ALA A 199 3.49 10.10 5.56
C ALA A 199 3.13 8.69 6.03
N ASP A 200 2.39 7.93 5.20
CA ASP A 200 2.33 6.49 5.36
C ASP A 200 3.77 5.91 5.38
N ALA A 201 4.05 4.99 6.29
CA ALA A 201 5.39 4.47 6.54
C ALA A 201 6.02 3.84 5.28
N VAL A 202 5.23 3.08 4.50
CA VAL A 202 5.68 2.43 3.26
C VAL A 202 5.93 3.47 2.17
N ILE A 203 4.98 4.39 1.97
CA ILE A 203 5.08 5.45 0.97
C ILE A 203 6.25 6.37 1.30
N GLY A 204 6.37 6.79 2.56
CA GLY A 204 7.46 7.66 3.01
C GLY A 204 8.84 7.01 2.85
N LYS A 205 9.00 5.75 3.25
CA LYS A 205 10.24 5.01 3.09
C LYS A 205 10.66 4.88 1.62
N TYR A 206 9.70 4.59 0.74
CA TYR A 206 9.92 4.52 -0.70
C TYR A 206 10.43 5.85 -1.28
N TYR A 207 9.75 6.97 -0.97
CA TYR A 207 10.14 8.27 -1.50
C TYR A 207 11.45 8.79 -0.92
N ALA A 208 11.69 8.58 0.37
CA ALA A 208 12.98 8.93 0.99
C ALA A 208 14.13 8.19 0.32
N ASN A 209 14.01 6.87 0.17
CA ASN A 209 15.01 6.03 -0.46
C ASN A 209 15.24 6.37 -1.94
N GLY A 210 14.14 6.49 -2.71
CA GLY A 210 14.19 6.82 -4.14
C GLY A 210 14.73 8.22 -4.44
N SER A 211 14.73 9.12 -3.46
CA SER A 211 15.31 10.47 -3.56
C SER A 211 16.70 10.58 -2.93
N ASN A 212 17.30 9.49 -2.47
CA ASN A 212 18.56 9.46 -1.71
C ASN A 212 18.54 10.37 -0.46
N ILE A 213 17.38 10.51 0.18
CA ILE A 213 17.21 11.26 1.42
C ILE A 213 17.28 10.28 2.58
N ASN A 214 18.33 10.42 3.40
CA ASN A 214 18.51 9.56 4.58
C ASN A 214 17.59 10.02 5.71
N ALA A 215 16.28 9.76 5.55
CA ALA A 215 15.28 10.05 6.56
C ALA A 215 14.88 8.76 7.30
N SER A 216 14.76 8.88 8.62
CA SER A 216 14.40 7.78 9.52
C SER A 216 13.01 8.00 10.10
N ILE A 217 12.26 6.91 10.31
CA ILE A 217 11.01 6.93 11.07
C ILE A 217 11.36 7.09 12.55
N ILE A 218 10.88 8.17 13.18
CA ILE A 218 11.16 8.48 14.60
C ILE A 218 9.97 8.27 15.51
N ALA A 219 8.76 8.33 14.96
CA ALA A 219 7.52 8.10 15.70
C ALA A 219 6.38 7.70 14.74
N LEU A 220 5.33 7.15 15.31
CA LEU A 220 4.06 6.92 14.62
C LEU A 220 2.97 7.81 15.22
N MET A 221 2.14 8.37 14.37
CA MET A 221 0.95 9.15 14.73
C MET A 221 -0.32 8.30 14.78
N GLN A 222 -0.17 7.01 14.59
CA GLN A 222 -1.23 6.01 14.58
C GLN A 222 -0.65 4.69 15.08
N GLN A 223 -1.46 3.88 15.79
CA GLN A 223 -1.07 2.51 16.12
C GLN A 223 -0.67 1.76 14.85
N PRO A 224 0.42 0.97 14.89
CA PRO A 224 0.85 0.20 13.74
C PRO A 224 -0.29 -0.67 13.21
N SER A 225 -0.44 -0.69 11.89
CA SER A 225 -1.33 -1.54 11.14
C SER A 225 -0.52 -2.31 10.09
N GLY A 226 -1.17 -2.81 9.06
CA GLY A 226 -0.47 -3.42 7.95
C GLY A 226 -1.37 -3.64 6.75
N TYR A 227 -0.73 -3.76 5.60
CA TYR A 227 -1.43 -4.12 4.38
C TYR A 227 -1.69 -5.62 4.34
N CYS A 228 -2.90 -6.00 3.97
CA CYS A 228 -3.39 -7.37 3.95
C CYS A 228 -4.11 -7.69 2.63
N VAL A 229 -4.46 -8.96 2.46
CA VAL A 229 -5.22 -9.47 1.33
C VAL A 229 -6.69 -9.53 1.72
N GLY A 230 -7.58 -9.02 0.85
CA GLY A 230 -9.03 -9.12 0.97
C GLY A 230 -9.59 -10.27 0.13
N VAL A 231 -10.53 -11.01 0.70
CA VAL A 231 -11.26 -12.12 0.05
C VAL A 231 -12.73 -12.04 0.43
N LEU A 232 -13.66 -12.37 -0.47
CA LEU A 232 -15.07 -12.46 -0.13
C LEU A 232 -15.33 -13.37 1.07
N ASP A 233 -16.13 -12.94 2.01
CA ASP A 233 -16.45 -13.70 3.23
C ASP A 233 -17.06 -15.08 2.95
N SER A 234 -17.83 -15.20 1.87
CA SER A 234 -18.45 -16.44 1.44
C SER A 234 -17.46 -17.50 0.93
N ASN A 235 -16.21 -17.14 0.59
CA ASN A 235 -15.23 -18.03 -0.02
C ASN A 235 -14.25 -18.60 1.03
N SER A 236 -14.71 -19.55 1.85
CA SER A 236 -13.93 -20.12 2.95
C SER A 236 -12.65 -20.82 2.53
N ASP A 237 -12.69 -21.51 1.38
CA ASP A 237 -11.54 -22.28 0.90
C ASP A 237 -10.44 -21.36 0.42
N LEU A 238 -10.79 -20.28 -0.30
CA LEU A 238 -9.84 -19.27 -0.74
C LEU A 238 -9.25 -18.51 0.46
N LYS A 239 -10.07 -18.18 1.47
CA LYS A 239 -9.58 -17.55 2.70
C LYS A 239 -8.51 -18.39 3.38
N THR A 240 -8.74 -19.69 3.49
CA THR A 240 -7.79 -20.64 4.09
C THR A 240 -6.50 -20.73 3.26
N ALA A 241 -6.61 -20.86 1.94
CA ALA A 241 -5.45 -20.92 1.04
C ALA A 241 -4.61 -19.63 1.11
N ILE A 242 -5.26 -18.46 1.09
CA ILE A 242 -4.59 -17.16 1.19
C ILE A 242 -3.95 -16.95 2.57
N ALA A 243 -4.62 -17.34 3.67
CA ALA A 243 -4.04 -17.26 5.01
C ALA A 243 -2.74 -18.05 5.11
N ASN A 244 -2.73 -19.28 4.59
CA ASN A 244 -1.54 -20.13 4.57
C ASN A 244 -0.43 -19.55 3.68
N ALA A 245 -0.78 -19.02 2.49
CA ALA A 245 0.18 -18.39 1.59
C ALA A 245 0.83 -17.17 2.24
N VAL A 246 0.05 -16.25 2.83
CA VAL A 246 0.56 -15.05 3.51
C VAL A 246 1.45 -15.43 4.71
N SER A 247 1.04 -16.41 5.52
CA SER A 247 1.85 -16.92 6.63
C SER A 247 3.20 -17.46 6.15
N SER A 248 3.19 -18.23 5.05
CA SER A 248 4.42 -18.73 4.43
C SER A 248 5.33 -17.62 3.94
N LEU A 249 4.79 -16.62 3.23
CA LEU A 249 5.55 -15.46 2.73
C LEU A 249 6.22 -14.67 3.86
N ASN A 250 5.53 -14.51 4.98
CA ASN A 250 6.07 -13.81 6.16
C ASN A 250 7.21 -14.58 6.84
N SER A 251 7.21 -15.92 6.74
CA SER A 251 8.19 -16.77 7.44
C SER A 251 9.37 -17.24 6.58
N ASN A 252 9.23 -17.30 5.26
CA ASN A 252 10.24 -17.86 4.34
C ASN A 252 11.24 -16.85 3.78
N GLY A 253 11.16 -15.57 4.18
CA GLY A 253 12.08 -14.51 3.76
C GLY A 253 11.69 -13.81 2.45
N VAL A 254 10.66 -14.24 1.73
CA VAL A 254 10.20 -13.59 0.48
C VAL A 254 9.82 -12.15 0.72
N MET A 255 9.10 -11.85 1.83
CA MET A 255 8.76 -10.46 2.17
C MET A 255 9.97 -9.58 2.42
N SER A 256 11.04 -10.11 3.00
CA SER A 256 12.29 -9.38 3.21
C SER A 256 12.94 -8.98 1.87
N VAL A 257 12.91 -9.87 0.87
CA VAL A 257 13.40 -9.58 -0.48
C VAL A 257 12.56 -8.50 -1.17
N ILE A 258 11.24 -8.62 -1.10
CA ILE A 258 10.30 -7.62 -1.67
C ILE A 258 10.51 -6.25 -1.01
N GLN A 259 10.59 -6.18 0.31
CA GLN A 259 10.85 -4.95 1.03
C GLN A 259 12.23 -4.34 0.67
N SER A 260 13.26 -5.16 0.57
CA SER A 260 14.59 -4.71 0.15
C SER A 260 14.59 -4.12 -1.24
N LYS A 261 13.88 -4.75 -2.18
CA LYS A 261 13.72 -4.26 -3.57
C LYS A 261 13.06 -2.87 -3.64
N TRP A 262 11.98 -2.67 -2.88
CA TRP A 262 11.15 -1.47 -3.00
C TRP A 262 11.48 -0.38 -1.98
N LEU A 263 11.87 -0.77 -0.77
CA LEU A 263 12.05 0.13 0.37
C LEU A 263 13.51 0.27 0.81
N GLY A 264 14.43 -0.45 0.14
CA GLY A 264 15.87 -0.43 0.48
C GLY A 264 16.21 -1.23 1.74
N GLY A 265 15.27 -1.99 2.30
CA GLY A 265 15.47 -2.85 3.47
C GLY A 265 14.15 -3.22 4.12
N SER A 266 14.20 -4.17 5.07
CA SER A 266 13.04 -4.54 5.87
C SER A 266 12.60 -3.40 6.80
N MET A 267 11.32 -3.36 7.12
CA MET A 267 10.70 -2.35 7.99
C MET A 267 9.97 -3.05 9.14
N ASP A 268 10.34 -2.67 10.36
CA ASP A 268 9.65 -3.09 11.58
C ASP A 268 9.16 -1.83 12.32
N LEU A 269 7.86 -1.75 12.54
CA LEU A 269 7.22 -0.64 13.23
C LEU A 269 6.83 -0.97 14.67
N SER A 270 7.07 -2.21 15.14
CA SER A 270 6.60 -2.69 16.44
C SER A 270 7.26 -1.97 17.62
N SER A 271 8.51 -1.52 17.44
CA SER A 271 9.30 -0.82 18.46
C SER A 271 9.30 0.69 18.32
N VAL A 272 8.65 1.24 17.27
CA VAL A 272 8.61 2.68 17.02
C VAL A 272 7.68 3.36 18.02
N LYS A 273 8.14 4.46 18.62
CA LYS A 273 7.36 5.25 19.60
C LYS A 273 6.13 5.85 18.96
N LEU A 274 5.08 6.01 19.75
CA LEU A 274 3.89 6.76 19.34
C LEU A 274 4.05 8.23 19.74
N THR A 275 3.46 9.14 18.95
CA THR A 275 3.23 10.53 19.39
C THR A 275 2.17 10.58 20.49
N ALA A 276 2.09 11.69 21.22
CA ALA A 276 1.13 11.82 22.31
C ALA A 276 -0.34 11.80 21.84
N GLY A 277 -0.60 12.28 20.61
CA GLY A 277 -1.92 12.29 19.97
C GLY A 277 -2.18 11.11 19.03
N ALA A 278 -1.34 10.07 19.08
CA ALA A 278 -1.48 8.92 18.17
C ALA A 278 -2.85 8.25 18.27
N THR A 279 -3.48 8.02 17.12
CA THR A 279 -4.81 7.41 17.03
C THR A 279 -4.74 5.87 17.03
N SER A 280 -5.89 5.20 17.27
CA SER A 280 -6.00 3.73 17.25
C SER A 280 -5.95 3.10 15.85
N GLY A 281 -5.78 3.89 14.79
CA GLY A 281 -5.72 3.38 13.41
C GLY A 281 -7.06 3.18 12.72
N ALA A 282 -8.18 3.27 13.42
CA ALA A 282 -9.49 3.34 12.78
C ALA A 282 -9.61 4.70 12.06
N LYS A 283 -9.98 4.67 10.77
CA LYS A 283 -10.21 5.87 9.97
C LYS A 283 -11.23 6.74 10.70
N ALA A 284 -10.83 7.93 11.16
CA ALA A 284 -11.78 8.92 11.60
C ALA A 284 -12.66 9.25 10.38
N LYS A 285 -13.93 8.84 10.41
CA LYS A 285 -14.93 9.38 9.51
C LYS A 285 -14.89 10.89 9.66
N SER A 286 -14.69 11.61 8.59
CA SER A 286 -14.89 13.04 8.54
C SER A 286 -16.38 13.32 8.72
N ASP A 287 -16.86 13.34 9.95
CA ASP A 287 -18.14 13.97 10.28
C ASP A 287 -17.90 15.48 10.28
N SER A 288 -18.13 16.08 9.10
CA SER A 288 -18.44 17.48 9.02
C SER A 288 -19.88 17.65 9.52
N THR A 289 -20.06 17.75 10.83
CA THR A 289 -21.27 18.32 11.43
C THR A 289 -20.82 19.31 12.48
N THR A 290 -20.82 20.56 12.05
CA THR A 290 -20.90 21.73 12.90
C THR A 290 -22.07 21.55 13.86
N ASN A 291 -21.82 21.49 15.16
CA ASN A 291 -22.64 22.19 16.11
C ASN A 291 -21.92 22.34 17.46
N GLY A 292 -21.59 23.58 17.75
CA GLY A 292 -21.31 23.96 19.11
C GLY A 292 -22.59 23.90 19.94
N THR A 293 -22.48 23.51 21.17
CA THR A 293 -23.10 24.20 22.29
C THR A 293 -22.65 23.57 23.61
N THR A 294 -22.05 24.40 24.39
CA THR A 294 -21.86 24.37 25.84
C THR A 294 -22.93 23.59 26.61
N SER A 295 -22.53 22.73 27.51
CA SER A 295 -23.37 22.38 28.64
C SER A 295 -22.65 22.57 29.94
N THR A 296 -23.14 23.51 30.68
CA THR A 296 -22.96 23.69 32.11
C THR A 296 -23.86 22.73 32.88
N ASP A 297 -23.25 22.14 33.86
CA ASP A 297 -23.79 21.33 34.92
C ASP A 297 -24.85 22.06 35.75
N ALA A 298 -25.95 21.42 36.11
CA ALA A 298 -26.65 21.67 37.41
C ALA A 298 -27.74 20.62 37.70
N THR A 299 -27.62 20.12 38.84
CA THR A 299 -28.39 19.16 39.64
C THR A 299 -29.84 19.60 39.91
N SER A 300 -30.68 18.56 40.08
CA SER A 300 -31.78 18.35 41.03
C SER A 300 -33.25 18.65 40.67
N ALA A 301 -33.98 17.54 40.83
CA ALA A 301 -35.28 17.39 41.55
C ALA A 301 -36.57 18.07 41.06
N GLY A 302 -37.54 17.22 40.76
CA GLY A 302 -38.85 17.34 41.37
C GLY A 302 -40.04 17.70 40.52
N ALA A 303 -40.95 16.73 40.40
CA ALA A 303 -42.40 16.85 40.48
C ALA A 303 -43.29 17.39 39.36
N SER A 304 -44.03 16.45 38.79
CA SER A 304 -45.51 16.44 38.61
C SER A 304 -46.27 17.51 37.86
N ALA A 305 -47.09 17.01 36.94
CA ALA A 305 -48.52 17.27 36.72
C ALA A 305 -48.95 18.08 35.50
N GLN A 306 -49.69 17.33 34.66
CA GLN A 306 -50.96 17.65 34.03
C GLN A 306 -51.13 18.88 33.12
N GLY A 307 -51.58 18.56 31.93
CA GLY A 307 -52.89 19.11 31.52
C GLY A 307 -52.94 19.84 30.18
N ALA A 308 -53.60 19.18 29.24
CA ALA A 308 -54.69 19.73 28.39
C ALA A 308 -54.37 20.62 27.17
N THR A 309 -54.72 19.99 26.04
CA THR A 309 -55.70 20.41 25.00
C THR A 309 -55.42 21.56 24.04
N SER A 310 -55.45 21.14 22.78
CA SER A 310 -56.19 21.72 21.61
C SER A 310 -55.82 23.16 21.16
N THR A 311 -55.69 23.44 19.91
CA THR A 311 -56.52 23.41 18.69
C THR A 311 -55.71 23.99 17.54
N ASP A 312 -55.71 23.34 16.42
CA ASP A 312 -56.24 23.63 15.13
C ASP A 312 -56.17 25.11 14.63
N THR A 313 -55.54 25.32 13.50
CA THR A 313 -56.13 25.98 12.34
C THR A 313 -55.18 26.09 11.13
N THR A 314 -55.66 25.50 10.07
CA THR A 314 -55.54 25.72 8.63
C THR A 314 -55.11 27.08 8.12
N SER A 315 -54.40 27.10 7.03
CA SER A 315 -54.57 27.70 5.69
C SER A 315 -53.21 27.95 5.07
N GLY A 316 -52.81 27.51 3.88
CA GLY A 316 -53.48 27.65 2.61
C GLY A 316 -52.72 28.69 1.78
N GLY A 317 -52.12 28.31 0.67
CA GLY A 317 -51.56 29.30 -0.26
C GLY A 317 -50.57 28.72 -1.26
N ALA A 318 -51.05 28.44 -2.43
CA ALA A 318 -50.38 27.89 -3.60
C ALA A 318 -49.70 28.96 -4.47
N SER A 319 -48.98 28.45 -5.48
CA SER A 319 -48.62 29.10 -6.77
C SER A 319 -47.27 29.82 -6.80
N THR A 320 -46.41 29.74 -7.81
CA THR A 320 -46.48 29.32 -9.22
C THR A 320 -45.07 29.19 -9.79
N ALA A 321 -45.01 28.38 -10.80
CA ALA A 321 -44.02 28.14 -11.83
C ALA A 321 -43.16 29.34 -12.32
N GLY A 322 -41.95 29.00 -12.77
CA GLY A 322 -41.12 29.85 -13.62
C GLY A 322 -39.95 29.08 -14.19
N SER A 323 -40.20 28.43 -15.33
CA SER A 323 -39.18 27.87 -16.22
C SER A 323 -38.36 28.99 -16.88
N ASN A 324 -37.06 28.80 -17.06
CA ASN A 324 -36.36 29.27 -18.27
C ASN A 324 -35.07 28.45 -18.50
N ALA A 325 -35.15 27.75 -19.60
CA ALA A 325 -33.99 27.18 -20.30
C ALA A 325 -33.37 28.27 -21.20
N VAL A 326 -32.05 28.37 -21.23
CA VAL A 326 -31.32 28.88 -22.40
C VAL A 326 -30.08 28.04 -22.63
N LYS A 327 -29.88 27.81 -23.93
CA LYS A 327 -29.01 26.89 -24.63
C LYS A 327 -27.70 27.56 -25.05
N ALA A 328 -26.62 26.80 -25.09
CA ALA A 328 -25.49 26.77 -26.06
C ALA A 328 -24.60 28.02 -26.33
N SER A 329 -23.35 27.89 -26.11
CA SER A 329 -22.30 27.77 -27.15
C SER A 329 -21.09 27.05 -26.59
#